data_7adf457c52a3985d3f705a7857adaced
#
_entry.id   7adf457c52a3985d3f705a7857adaced
#
_cell.length_a   1.000
_cell.length_b   1.000
_cell.length_c   1.000
_cell.angle_alpha   90.00
_cell.angle_beta   90.00
_cell.angle_gamma   90.00
#
_symmetry.space_group_name_H-M   'P 1'
#
loop_
_entity.id
_entity.type
_entity.pdbx_description
1 polymer ?
#
loop_
_entity_poly.entity_id
_entity_poly.type
_entity_poly.pdbx_seq_one_letter_code
_entity_poly.pdbx_strand_id
1 'polypeptide(L)'
;MLNQKEILSTIAMIDQQHLDIRTITMGISLLSCCDPDAKRACDKIYEKITRYAEKLVKTGEDIQREFGIPIVNKRISVTPIALVAGASEAEDYVPFALALDRAAKTCGVNFIGGYSALVQKGMTLADEKLLRSIPEALDRTELVCSSINVGSTRAGINMDAVKLMGQIIKETAARTADRDGLGCAKLVVFCNAVEDNPFMAGAFHGVGEAEKVINVGVSGPGVVYHALQSVKGEPLDVVAETVKKTAFQVTRMGQLVAKEASRRLDTPFGIVDLSLAPTPTVGDSVARILEEMGLEVCGTHGTTAALALLNDAVKKGGVMASSSVGGLSGAFIPVSEDEGMIAAANAGTLCVDKLEAMTCVCSVGLDMIAVPGDTPAETISAIIADEAAIGMVNNKTTAVRLLPTPDKKVGDTVEMGGLLGSAPVMPVHKESSTEFVNRGGRIPAPLHSLKN
;
A
#
# COMPACT_ATOMS: atom_id res chain seq x y z
N MET A 1 7.43 31.62 -19.19
CA MET A 1 7.40 31.00 -20.52
C MET A 1 7.83 29.55 -20.32
N LEU A 2 7.04 28.58 -20.73
CA LEU A 2 7.47 27.17 -20.78
C LEU A 2 8.62 27.06 -21.78
N ASN A 3 9.74 26.51 -21.33
CA ASN A 3 10.89 26.25 -22.19
C ASN A 3 10.57 25.03 -23.06
N GLN A 4 10.86 25.11 -24.38
CA GLN A 4 10.66 23.99 -25.32
C GLN A 4 11.27 22.68 -24.79
N LYS A 5 12.42 22.76 -24.13
CA LYS A 5 13.11 21.62 -23.54
C LYS A 5 12.31 20.96 -22.40
N GLU A 6 11.61 21.77 -21.59
CA GLU A 6 10.75 21.27 -20.49
C GLU A 6 9.49 20.59 -21.03
N ILE A 7 8.92 21.10 -22.12
CA ILE A 7 7.77 20.48 -22.78
C ILE A 7 8.16 19.11 -23.35
N LEU A 8 9.28 19.03 -24.06
CA LEU A 8 9.78 17.77 -24.61
C LEU A 8 10.13 16.76 -23.52
N SER A 9 10.71 17.21 -22.40
CA SER A 9 11.01 16.36 -21.24
C SER A 9 9.72 15.78 -20.64
N THR A 10 8.66 16.58 -20.52
CA THR A 10 7.36 16.12 -19.99
C THR A 10 6.73 15.06 -20.90
N ILE A 11 6.78 15.26 -22.23
CA ILE A 11 6.28 14.27 -23.20
C ILE A 11 7.07 12.96 -23.08
N ALA A 12 8.41 13.04 -23.00
CA ALA A 12 9.24 11.86 -22.85
C ALA A 12 8.95 11.09 -21.55
N MET A 13 8.69 11.79 -20.44
CA MET A 13 8.32 11.12 -19.19
C MET A 13 7.05 10.29 -19.32
N ILE A 14 6.06 10.75 -20.09
CA ILE A 14 4.79 10.04 -20.28
C ILE A 14 4.94 8.92 -21.31
N ASP A 15 5.48 9.21 -22.51
CA ASP A 15 5.47 8.30 -23.64
C ASP A 15 6.54 7.20 -23.57
N GLN A 16 7.70 7.49 -22.91
CA GLN A 16 8.88 6.63 -22.96
C GLN A 16 9.36 6.14 -21.59
N GLN A 17 9.00 6.84 -20.51
CA GLN A 17 9.56 6.62 -19.19
C GLN A 17 8.51 6.16 -18.15
N HIS A 18 7.35 5.75 -18.61
CA HIS A 18 6.29 5.15 -17.79
C HIS A 18 5.78 6.03 -16.62
N LEU A 19 5.77 7.38 -16.79
CA LEU A 19 5.08 8.25 -15.83
C LEU A 19 3.58 7.95 -15.84
N ASP A 20 3.02 7.61 -14.69
CA ASP A 20 1.59 7.45 -14.55
C ASP A 20 1.03 8.15 -13.29
N ILE A 21 -0.25 8.47 -13.35
CA ILE A 21 -1.06 8.69 -12.16
C ILE A 21 -1.58 7.32 -11.75
N ARG A 22 -0.95 6.75 -10.74
CA ARG A 22 -1.30 5.40 -10.29
C ARG A 22 -2.73 5.33 -9.81
N THR A 23 -3.23 6.39 -9.16
CA THR A 23 -4.61 6.43 -8.70
C THR A 23 -5.11 7.86 -8.44
N ILE A 24 -6.41 8.07 -8.73
CA ILE A 24 -7.22 9.10 -8.09
C ILE A 24 -8.10 8.39 -7.08
N THR A 25 -7.94 8.70 -5.80
CA THR A 25 -8.69 8.08 -4.70
C THR A 25 -9.58 9.11 -4.02
N MET A 26 -10.88 8.79 -3.92
CA MET A 26 -11.82 9.59 -3.14
C MET A 26 -11.94 8.98 -1.74
N GLY A 27 -11.49 9.74 -0.73
CA GLY A 27 -11.76 9.44 0.67
C GLY A 27 -13.18 9.88 1.05
N ILE A 28 -13.93 9.04 1.76
CA ILE A 28 -15.32 9.31 2.16
C ILE A 28 -15.52 8.94 3.63
N SER A 29 -15.92 9.89 4.46
CA SER A 29 -16.32 9.62 5.84
C SER A 29 -17.66 8.88 5.86
N LEU A 30 -17.72 7.76 6.58
CA LEU A 30 -18.94 6.97 6.79
C LEU A 30 -19.51 7.10 8.19
N LEU A 31 -18.99 8.00 9.04
CA LEU A 31 -19.46 8.15 10.43
C LEU A 31 -20.96 8.49 10.52
N SER A 32 -21.50 9.23 9.55
CA SER A 32 -22.95 9.52 9.50
C SER A 32 -23.81 8.33 9.08
N CYS A 33 -23.19 7.20 8.68
CA CYS A 33 -23.90 5.98 8.30
C CYS A 33 -24.14 5.02 9.48
N CYS A 34 -23.61 5.33 10.67
CA CYS A 34 -23.86 4.53 11.86
C CYS A 34 -25.36 4.35 12.12
N ASP A 35 -25.76 3.11 12.39
CA ASP A 35 -27.15 2.74 12.71
C ASP A 35 -27.15 1.44 13.55
N PRO A 36 -28.01 1.32 14.59
CA PRO A 36 -28.17 0.06 15.32
C PRO A 36 -28.62 -1.10 14.42
N ASP A 37 -29.43 -0.81 13.40
CA ASP A 37 -29.81 -1.79 12.38
C ASP A 37 -28.75 -1.89 11.29
N ALA A 38 -28.07 -3.03 11.22
CA ALA A 38 -26.98 -3.26 10.26
C ALA A 38 -27.43 -3.12 8.79
N LYS A 39 -28.67 -3.51 8.47
CA LYS A 39 -29.18 -3.37 7.10
C LYS A 39 -29.31 -1.90 6.73
N ARG A 40 -29.89 -1.09 7.61
CA ARG A 40 -29.99 0.37 7.38
C ARG A 40 -28.61 1.02 7.30
N ALA A 41 -27.66 0.59 8.14
CA ALA A 41 -26.27 1.06 8.05
C ALA A 41 -25.67 0.74 6.67
N CYS A 42 -25.80 -0.49 6.20
CA CYS A 42 -25.33 -0.91 4.87
C CYS A 42 -25.99 -0.13 3.72
N ASP A 43 -27.29 0.13 3.81
CA ASP A 43 -28.02 0.91 2.82
C ASP A 43 -27.52 2.38 2.79
N LYS A 44 -27.34 3.01 3.95
CA LYS A 44 -26.75 4.37 4.08
C LYS A 44 -25.33 4.43 3.50
N ILE A 45 -24.51 3.42 3.76
CA ILE A 45 -23.13 3.30 3.22
C ILE A 45 -23.19 3.26 1.69
N TYR A 46 -23.99 2.39 1.13
CA TYR A 46 -24.15 2.26 -0.32
C TYR A 46 -24.62 3.57 -0.96
N GLU A 47 -25.69 4.18 -0.44
CA GLU A 47 -26.23 5.44 -0.95
C GLU A 47 -25.22 6.60 -0.87
N LYS A 48 -24.51 6.70 0.24
CA LYS A 48 -23.52 7.78 0.42
C LYS A 48 -22.36 7.64 -0.55
N ILE A 49 -21.79 6.44 -0.68
CA ILE A 49 -20.66 6.18 -1.58
C ILE A 49 -21.07 6.43 -3.02
N THR A 50 -22.18 5.85 -3.46
CA THR A 50 -22.64 5.98 -4.86
C THR A 50 -22.95 7.42 -5.22
N ARG A 51 -23.52 8.19 -4.31
CA ARG A 51 -23.81 9.63 -4.51
C ARG A 51 -22.53 10.46 -4.64
N TYR A 52 -21.53 10.22 -3.76
CA TYR A 52 -20.30 11.05 -3.76
C TYR A 52 -19.35 10.68 -4.89
N ALA A 53 -19.23 9.41 -5.21
CA ALA A 53 -18.29 8.91 -6.22
C ALA A 53 -18.91 8.74 -7.62
N GLU A 54 -20.17 9.14 -7.84
CA GLU A 54 -20.90 9.01 -9.12
C GLU A 54 -20.07 9.43 -10.33
N LYS A 55 -19.32 10.53 -10.21
CA LYS A 55 -18.57 11.12 -11.32
C LYS A 55 -17.07 10.82 -11.28
N LEU A 56 -16.59 10.04 -10.30
CA LEU A 56 -15.16 9.85 -10.08
C LEU A 56 -14.46 9.20 -11.28
N VAL A 57 -14.98 8.10 -11.77
CA VAL A 57 -14.39 7.34 -12.90
C VAL A 57 -14.38 8.19 -14.15
N LYS A 58 -15.54 8.73 -14.52
CA LYS A 58 -15.66 9.58 -15.71
C LYS A 58 -14.72 10.79 -15.64
N THR A 59 -14.60 11.44 -14.49
CA THR A 59 -13.70 12.57 -14.30
C THR A 59 -12.25 12.16 -14.51
N GLY A 60 -11.82 11.02 -13.98
CA GLY A 60 -10.47 10.48 -14.20
C GLY A 60 -10.20 10.21 -15.69
N GLU A 61 -11.14 9.59 -16.39
CA GLU A 61 -11.03 9.31 -17.83
C GLU A 61 -10.97 10.60 -18.68
N ASP A 62 -11.78 11.60 -18.32
CA ASP A 62 -11.79 12.90 -19.02
C ASP A 62 -10.46 13.64 -18.82
N ILE A 63 -9.90 13.66 -17.60
CA ILE A 63 -8.58 14.23 -17.31
C ILE A 63 -7.48 13.51 -18.07
N GLN A 64 -7.49 12.17 -18.05
CA GLN A 64 -6.52 11.36 -18.80
C GLN A 64 -6.54 11.71 -20.29
N ARG A 65 -7.72 11.83 -20.89
CA ARG A 65 -7.88 12.17 -22.32
C ARG A 65 -7.40 13.57 -22.64
N GLU A 66 -7.68 14.53 -21.78
CA GLU A 66 -7.33 15.94 -21.99
C GLU A 66 -5.86 16.23 -21.76
N PHE A 67 -5.24 15.59 -20.75
CA PHE A 67 -3.86 15.85 -20.36
C PHE A 67 -2.86 14.89 -21.02
N GLY A 68 -3.35 13.79 -21.59
CA GLY A 68 -2.49 12.73 -22.13
C GLY A 68 -1.71 11.94 -21.08
N ILE A 69 -2.03 12.12 -19.79
CA ILE A 69 -1.34 11.44 -18.68
C ILE A 69 -2.16 10.19 -18.29
N PRO A 70 -1.59 8.97 -18.33
CA PRO A 70 -2.31 7.77 -17.91
C PRO A 70 -2.79 7.87 -16.45
N ILE A 71 -4.07 7.56 -16.21
CA ILE A 71 -4.64 7.44 -14.86
C ILE A 71 -5.11 6.00 -14.69
N VAL A 72 -4.25 5.19 -14.07
CA VAL A 72 -4.38 3.72 -14.07
C VAL A 72 -5.57 3.27 -13.24
N ASN A 73 -5.72 3.79 -12.01
CA ASN A 73 -6.81 3.41 -11.11
C ASN A 73 -7.65 4.61 -10.67
N LYS A 74 -8.92 4.33 -10.42
CA LYS A 74 -9.86 5.18 -9.68
C LYS A 74 -10.33 4.37 -8.50
N ARG A 75 -10.14 4.88 -7.28
CA ARG A 75 -10.36 4.14 -6.03
C ARG A 75 -11.21 4.94 -5.05
N ILE A 76 -11.75 4.23 -4.09
CA ILE A 76 -12.44 4.82 -2.93
C ILE A 76 -11.75 4.30 -1.67
N SER A 77 -11.59 5.17 -0.67
CA SER A 77 -11.23 4.79 0.69
C SER A 77 -12.30 5.31 1.65
N VAL A 78 -12.68 4.49 2.64
CA VAL A 78 -13.73 4.88 3.58
C VAL A 78 -13.24 4.81 5.02
N THR A 79 -13.97 5.43 5.94
CA THR A 79 -13.76 5.28 7.37
C THR A 79 -13.62 3.80 7.75
N PRO A 80 -12.68 3.41 8.62
CA PRO A 80 -12.55 2.04 9.09
C PRO A 80 -13.88 1.45 9.51
N ILE A 81 -14.32 0.40 8.83
CA ILE A 81 -15.67 -0.19 9.03
C ILE A 81 -15.90 -0.68 10.45
N ALA A 82 -14.84 -1.10 11.18
CA ALA A 82 -15.00 -1.47 12.59
C ALA A 82 -15.65 -0.36 13.43
N LEU A 83 -15.38 0.92 13.12
CA LEU A 83 -15.97 2.07 13.82
C LEU A 83 -17.46 2.27 13.48
N VAL A 84 -17.83 2.01 12.24
CA VAL A 84 -19.22 2.20 11.76
C VAL A 84 -20.08 1.00 12.12
N ALA A 85 -19.59 -0.22 11.86
CA ALA A 85 -20.28 -1.46 12.16
C ALA A 85 -20.42 -1.70 13.67
N GLY A 86 -19.47 -1.19 14.47
CA GLY A 86 -19.52 -1.26 15.92
C GLY A 86 -20.70 -0.53 16.57
N ALA A 87 -21.35 0.37 15.84
CA ALA A 87 -22.59 1.02 16.27
C ALA A 87 -23.84 0.16 16.02
N SER A 88 -23.72 -0.97 15.31
CA SER A 88 -24.81 -1.88 15.00
C SER A 88 -24.85 -3.08 15.95
N GLU A 89 -26.02 -3.72 16.02
CA GLU A 89 -26.24 -4.97 16.77
C GLU A 89 -25.83 -6.21 15.96
N ALA A 90 -25.14 -6.05 14.81
CA ALA A 90 -24.74 -7.16 13.95
C ALA A 90 -23.77 -8.13 14.65
N GLU A 91 -24.02 -9.42 14.51
CA GLU A 91 -23.11 -10.47 14.94
C GLU A 91 -22.01 -10.75 13.90
N ASP A 92 -22.31 -10.48 12.62
CA ASP A 92 -21.43 -10.69 11.49
C ASP A 92 -21.28 -9.38 10.68
N TYR A 93 -20.03 -9.07 10.24
CA TYR A 93 -19.73 -7.85 9.49
C TYR A 93 -19.51 -8.08 7.99
N VAL A 94 -19.61 -9.30 7.49
CA VAL A 94 -19.56 -9.61 6.04
C VAL A 94 -20.59 -8.79 5.24
N PRO A 95 -21.83 -8.52 5.73
CA PRO A 95 -22.77 -7.66 5.01
C PRO A 95 -22.26 -6.25 4.70
N PHE A 96 -21.41 -5.69 5.57
CA PHE A 96 -20.77 -4.39 5.34
C PHE A 96 -19.76 -4.47 4.18
N ALA A 97 -18.96 -5.55 4.10
CA ALA A 97 -18.06 -5.77 2.97
C ALA A 97 -18.84 -5.90 1.65
N LEU A 98 -19.95 -6.65 1.65
CA LEU A 98 -20.81 -6.78 0.49
C LEU A 98 -21.45 -5.45 0.05
N ALA A 99 -21.80 -4.59 1.01
CA ALA A 99 -22.31 -3.25 0.70
C ALA A 99 -21.22 -2.36 0.06
N LEU A 100 -19.97 -2.44 0.54
CA LEU A 100 -18.82 -1.75 -0.05
C LEU A 100 -18.55 -2.25 -1.48
N ASP A 101 -18.51 -3.57 -1.70
CA ASP A 101 -18.28 -4.18 -3.01
C ASP A 101 -19.35 -3.78 -4.02
N ARG A 102 -20.62 -3.83 -3.61
CA ARG A 102 -21.75 -3.37 -4.42
C ARG A 102 -21.63 -1.90 -4.80
N ALA A 103 -21.27 -1.03 -3.85
CA ALA A 103 -21.06 0.39 -4.11
C ALA A 103 -19.89 0.63 -5.07
N ALA A 104 -18.76 -0.06 -4.88
CA ALA A 104 -17.60 0.03 -5.75
C ALA A 104 -17.92 -0.40 -7.19
N LYS A 105 -18.65 -1.51 -7.35
CA LYS A 105 -19.12 -1.98 -8.66
C LYS A 105 -20.07 -0.98 -9.33
N THR A 106 -20.98 -0.39 -8.58
CA THR A 106 -21.90 0.65 -9.09
C THR A 106 -21.15 1.90 -9.56
N CYS A 107 -20.12 2.33 -8.83
CA CYS A 107 -19.29 3.48 -9.20
C CYS A 107 -18.30 3.16 -10.32
N GLY A 108 -18.04 1.87 -10.63
CA GLY A 108 -17.07 1.43 -11.62
C GLY A 108 -15.62 1.63 -11.21
N VAL A 109 -15.34 1.73 -9.91
CA VAL A 109 -13.97 1.90 -9.39
C VAL A 109 -13.22 0.58 -9.36
N ASN A 110 -11.89 0.66 -9.34
CA ASN A 110 -11.02 -0.52 -9.36
C ASN A 110 -10.94 -1.21 -8.01
N PHE A 111 -10.92 -0.43 -6.90
CA PHE A 111 -10.86 -0.93 -5.53
C PHE A 111 -11.58 -0.01 -4.56
N ILE A 112 -12.01 -0.57 -3.43
CA ILE A 112 -12.50 0.16 -2.28
C ILE A 112 -11.82 -0.35 -1.01
N GLY A 113 -11.11 0.55 -0.31
CA GLY A 113 -10.45 0.28 0.97
C GLY A 113 -11.28 0.79 2.14
N GLY A 114 -10.96 0.30 3.34
CA GLY A 114 -11.60 0.71 4.58
C GLY A 114 -12.36 -0.41 5.30
N TYR A 115 -12.34 -1.66 4.79
CA TYR A 115 -12.74 -2.80 5.60
C TYR A 115 -11.67 -3.10 6.64
N SER A 116 -11.54 -2.18 7.61
CA SER A 116 -10.34 -2.00 8.43
C SER A 116 -10.67 -1.81 9.91
N ALA A 117 -9.66 -2.08 10.77
CA ALA A 117 -9.70 -1.79 12.20
C ALA A 117 -8.34 -1.24 12.68
N LEU A 118 -8.39 -0.39 13.72
CA LEU A 118 -7.23 0.28 14.32
C LEU A 118 -7.04 -0.26 15.74
N VAL A 119 -6.23 -1.32 15.87
CA VAL A 119 -6.13 -2.13 17.10
C VAL A 119 -4.79 -2.00 17.82
N GLN A 120 -4.00 -0.97 17.48
CA GLN A 120 -2.65 -0.77 18.04
C GLN A 120 -2.62 -0.58 19.57
N LYS A 121 -3.72 -0.17 20.19
CA LYS A 121 -3.82 -0.02 21.65
C LYS A 121 -4.63 -1.12 22.34
N GLY A 122 -5.41 -1.87 21.61
CA GLY A 122 -6.28 -2.92 22.08
C GLY A 122 -7.39 -3.17 21.08
N MET A 123 -8.16 -4.22 21.27
CA MET A 123 -9.29 -4.59 20.43
C MET A 123 -10.60 -4.40 21.22
N THR A 124 -11.60 -3.77 20.60
CA THR A 124 -12.99 -3.80 21.04
C THR A 124 -13.67 -5.05 20.50
N LEU A 125 -14.88 -5.36 20.98
CA LEU A 125 -15.68 -6.45 20.40
C LEU A 125 -15.99 -6.21 18.92
N ALA A 126 -16.15 -4.95 18.51
CA ALA A 126 -16.37 -4.59 17.11
C ALA A 126 -15.13 -4.87 16.24
N ASP A 127 -13.96 -4.54 16.76
CA ASP A 127 -12.70 -4.84 16.07
C ASP A 127 -12.54 -6.36 15.91
N GLU A 128 -12.77 -7.14 16.96
CA GLU A 128 -12.65 -8.59 16.91
C GLU A 128 -13.63 -9.22 15.92
N LYS A 129 -14.89 -8.77 15.90
CA LYS A 129 -15.89 -9.20 14.91
C LYS A 129 -15.42 -8.90 13.49
N LEU A 130 -14.91 -7.70 13.23
CA LEU A 130 -14.39 -7.34 11.92
C LEU A 130 -13.21 -8.22 11.52
N LEU A 131 -12.21 -8.37 12.39
CA LEU A 131 -11.03 -9.18 12.10
C LEU A 131 -11.43 -10.61 11.71
N ARG A 132 -12.30 -11.25 12.51
CA ARG A 132 -12.75 -12.63 12.26
C ARG A 132 -13.59 -12.77 10.98
N SER A 133 -14.22 -11.71 10.50
CA SER A 133 -15.00 -11.71 9.26
C SER A 133 -14.14 -11.50 7.99
N ILE A 134 -12.86 -11.09 8.12
CA ILE A 134 -11.99 -10.79 6.97
C ILE A 134 -11.87 -11.95 5.98
N PRO A 135 -11.59 -13.21 6.40
CA PRO A 135 -11.43 -14.30 5.45
C PRO A 135 -12.65 -14.50 4.56
N GLU A 136 -13.85 -14.50 5.15
CA GLU A 136 -15.09 -14.63 4.37
C GLU A 136 -15.39 -13.37 3.55
N ALA A 137 -15.16 -12.18 4.09
CA ALA A 137 -15.37 -10.94 3.39
C ALA A 137 -14.51 -10.84 2.11
N LEU A 138 -13.22 -11.17 2.20
CA LEU A 138 -12.31 -11.13 1.05
C LEU A 138 -12.50 -12.25 0.05
N ASP A 139 -13.05 -13.38 0.47
CA ASP A 139 -13.47 -14.45 -0.42
C ASP A 139 -14.72 -14.07 -1.22
N ARG A 140 -15.72 -13.47 -0.56
CA ARG A 140 -17.02 -13.14 -1.16
C ARG A 140 -17.09 -11.81 -1.92
N THR A 141 -16.02 -11.00 -1.86
CA THR A 141 -15.95 -9.69 -2.53
C THR A 141 -14.81 -9.64 -3.54
N GLU A 142 -14.99 -8.87 -4.60
CA GLU A 142 -13.98 -8.70 -5.65
C GLU A 142 -13.10 -7.47 -5.40
N LEU A 143 -13.71 -6.32 -5.06
CA LEU A 143 -13.06 -5.02 -5.06
C LEU A 143 -12.70 -4.50 -3.65
N VAL A 144 -13.16 -5.17 -2.60
CA VAL A 144 -12.92 -4.75 -1.22
C VAL A 144 -11.52 -5.10 -0.78
N CYS A 145 -10.83 -4.11 -0.20
CA CYS A 145 -9.53 -4.27 0.43
C CYS A 145 -9.63 -4.02 1.93
N SER A 146 -8.82 -4.75 2.69
CA SER A 146 -8.81 -4.73 4.16
C SER A 146 -7.43 -4.36 4.69
N SER A 147 -7.42 -3.70 5.86
CA SER A 147 -6.18 -3.46 6.59
C SER A 147 -6.41 -3.41 8.09
N ILE A 148 -5.39 -3.86 8.83
CA ILE A 148 -5.41 -3.83 10.30
C ILE A 148 -4.14 -3.15 10.79
N ASN A 149 -4.30 -2.08 11.59
CA ASN A 149 -3.16 -1.40 12.21
C ASN A 149 -2.90 -1.98 13.59
N VAL A 150 -1.85 -2.82 13.71
CA VAL A 150 -1.55 -3.58 14.95
C VAL A 150 -0.56 -2.89 15.87
N GLY A 151 0.13 -1.85 15.39
CA GLY A 151 1.18 -1.19 16.14
C GLY A 151 1.33 0.30 15.81
N SER A 152 1.99 1.01 16.70
CA SER A 152 2.46 2.36 16.43
C SER A 152 3.64 2.73 17.35
N THR A 153 4.42 3.72 16.95
CA THR A 153 5.51 4.27 17.77
C THR A 153 5.01 4.71 19.16
N ARG A 154 3.77 5.23 19.26
CA ARG A 154 3.19 5.71 20.52
C ARG A 154 2.54 4.62 21.36
N ALA A 155 2.04 3.58 20.73
CA ALA A 155 1.26 2.53 21.41
C ALA A 155 2.07 1.26 21.69
N GLY A 156 3.18 1.04 20.98
CA GLY A 156 3.81 -0.26 20.92
C GLY A 156 3.10 -1.19 19.94
N ILE A 157 3.27 -2.49 20.11
CA ILE A 157 2.70 -3.51 19.24
C ILE A 157 1.69 -4.36 20.04
N ASN A 158 0.49 -4.52 19.51
CA ASN A 158 -0.54 -5.40 20.07
C ASN A 158 -0.31 -6.84 19.59
N MET A 159 0.39 -7.64 20.39
CA MET A 159 0.76 -9.02 20.03
C MET A 159 -0.45 -9.97 19.96
N ASP A 160 -1.54 -9.68 20.67
CA ASP A 160 -2.78 -10.46 20.55
C ASP A 160 -3.40 -10.26 19.15
N ALA A 161 -3.40 -9.03 18.66
CA ALA A 161 -3.83 -8.73 17.29
C ALA A 161 -2.87 -9.34 16.24
N VAL A 162 -1.55 -9.26 16.46
CA VAL A 162 -0.54 -9.86 15.58
C VAL A 162 -0.74 -11.36 15.46
N LYS A 163 -0.95 -12.06 16.59
CA LYS A 163 -1.25 -13.49 16.61
C LYS A 163 -2.51 -13.82 15.81
N LEU A 164 -3.58 -13.05 16.01
CA LEU A 164 -4.84 -13.26 15.30
C LEU A 164 -4.67 -13.01 13.80
N MET A 165 -3.88 -12.00 13.40
CA MET A 165 -3.65 -11.71 11.99
C MET A 165 -2.92 -12.82 11.24
N GLY A 166 -1.95 -13.50 11.85
CA GLY A 166 -1.33 -14.68 11.24
C GLY A 166 -2.34 -15.80 10.93
N GLN A 167 -3.29 -16.03 11.85
CA GLN A 167 -4.37 -17.01 11.67
C GLN A 167 -5.32 -16.56 10.54
N ILE A 168 -5.71 -15.28 10.52
CA ILE A 168 -6.60 -14.69 9.52
C ILE A 168 -5.98 -14.77 8.12
N ILE A 169 -4.69 -14.43 7.97
CA ILE A 169 -3.99 -14.54 6.68
C ILE A 169 -3.98 -15.99 6.21
N LYS A 170 -3.70 -16.94 7.10
CA LYS A 170 -3.71 -18.36 6.79
C LYS A 170 -5.10 -18.85 6.35
N GLU A 171 -6.14 -18.44 7.08
CA GLU A 171 -7.53 -18.78 6.71
C GLU A 171 -7.96 -18.13 5.40
N THR A 172 -7.58 -16.86 5.17
CA THR A 172 -7.87 -16.16 3.92
C THR A 172 -7.22 -16.86 2.73
N ALA A 173 -5.96 -17.29 2.87
CA ALA A 173 -5.28 -18.07 1.84
C ALA A 173 -6.00 -19.39 1.55
N ALA A 174 -6.42 -20.12 2.59
CA ALA A 174 -7.14 -21.38 2.46
C ALA A 174 -8.51 -21.22 1.79
N ARG A 175 -9.28 -20.18 2.16
CA ARG A 175 -10.59 -19.89 1.56
C ARG A 175 -10.51 -19.49 0.09
N THR A 176 -9.40 -18.93 -0.33
CA THR A 176 -9.15 -18.47 -1.71
C THR A 176 -8.13 -19.35 -2.44
N ALA A 177 -8.03 -20.63 -2.04
CA ALA A 177 -7.09 -21.59 -2.62
C ALA A 177 -7.34 -21.86 -4.11
N ASP A 178 -8.59 -21.77 -4.55
CA ASP A 178 -8.99 -21.84 -5.96
C ASP A 178 -8.41 -20.71 -6.83
N ARG A 179 -7.88 -19.68 -6.20
CA ARG A 179 -7.23 -18.48 -6.78
C ARG A 179 -5.84 -18.28 -6.19
N ASP A 180 -5.09 -19.34 -5.92
CA ASP A 180 -3.72 -19.31 -5.37
C ASP A 180 -3.55 -18.45 -4.10
N GLY A 181 -4.60 -18.31 -3.27
CA GLY A 181 -4.56 -17.50 -2.05
C GLY A 181 -4.67 -15.99 -2.28
N LEU A 182 -5.13 -15.54 -3.45
CA LEU A 182 -5.18 -14.13 -3.86
C LEU A 182 -6.03 -13.22 -2.96
N GLY A 183 -6.89 -13.77 -2.10
CA GLY A 183 -7.55 -12.98 -1.05
C GLY A 183 -6.54 -12.22 -0.18
N CYS A 184 -5.37 -12.80 0.06
CA CYS A 184 -4.31 -12.18 0.85
C CYS A 184 -3.67 -10.95 0.17
N ALA A 185 -3.72 -10.84 -1.16
CA ALA A 185 -3.25 -9.65 -1.88
C ALA A 185 -4.09 -8.39 -1.57
N LYS A 186 -5.32 -8.57 -1.06
CA LYS A 186 -6.23 -7.50 -0.64
C LYS A 186 -6.18 -7.21 0.87
N LEU A 187 -5.28 -7.85 1.62
CA LEU A 187 -5.15 -7.72 3.07
C LEU A 187 -3.77 -7.20 3.47
N VAL A 188 -3.74 -6.12 4.24
CA VAL A 188 -2.49 -5.49 4.71
C VAL A 188 -2.51 -5.36 6.23
N VAL A 189 -1.40 -5.71 6.87
CA VAL A 189 -1.19 -5.45 8.30
C VAL A 189 -0.22 -4.30 8.46
N PHE A 190 -0.63 -3.24 9.15
CA PHE A 190 0.15 -2.02 9.33
C PHE A 190 0.70 -1.85 10.74
N CYS A 191 1.83 -1.15 10.81
CA CYS A 191 2.26 -0.37 11.97
C CYS A 191 2.43 1.10 11.54
N ASN A 192 1.97 2.05 12.37
CA ASN A 192 1.93 3.48 12.03
C ASN A 192 1.17 3.76 10.72
N ALA A 193 0.02 3.15 10.51
CA ALA A 193 -0.79 3.39 9.33
C ALA A 193 -1.09 4.88 9.14
N VAL A 194 -0.93 5.37 7.91
CA VAL A 194 -1.34 6.73 7.51
C VAL A 194 -2.81 6.75 7.10
N GLU A 195 -3.48 7.85 7.38
CA GLU A 195 -4.93 7.98 7.25
C GLU A 195 -5.37 8.54 5.88
N ASP A 196 -4.43 9.00 5.09
CA ASP A 196 -4.62 9.69 3.80
C ASP A 196 -4.04 8.94 2.59
N ASN A 197 -3.62 7.69 2.78
CA ASN A 197 -2.97 6.87 1.76
C ASN A 197 -3.91 6.59 0.55
N PRO A 198 -3.56 7.04 -0.68
CA PRO A 198 -4.36 6.76 -1.86
C PRO A 198 -3.96 5.46 -2.58
N PHE A 199 -2.83 4.88 -2.24
CA PHE A 199 -2.09 3.99 -3.11
C PHE A 199 -2.30 2.51 -2.81
N MET A 200 -2.15 2.15 -1.55
CA MET A 200 -2.03 0.75 -1.18
C MET A 200 -3.39 0.06 -1.07
N ALA A 201 -3.44 -1.23 -1.34
CA ALA A 201 -4.55 -2.06 -0.92
C ALA A 201 -4.75 -1.91 0.61
N GLY A 202 -5.98 -1.77 1.07
CA GLY A 202 -6.25 -1.53 2.48
C GLY A 202 -6.10 -0.07 2.93
N ALA A 203 -5.91 0.89 2.03
CA ALA A 203 -6.08 2.30 2.35
C ALA A 203 -7.43 2.57 3.02
N PHE A 204 -7.46 3.50 3.96
CA PHE A 204 -8.71 3.91 4.63
C PHE A 204 -8.74 5.43 4.78
N HIS A 205 -9.92 5.96 5.01
CA HIS A 205 -10.15 7.38 5.26
C HIS A 205 -10.19 7.62 6.78
N GLY A 206 -9.25 8.41 7.28
CA GLY A 206 -9.11 8.68 8.71
C GLY A 206 -10.30 9.42 9.32
N VAL A 207 -10.51 9.23 10.61
CA VAL A 207 -11.61 9.89 11.33
C VAL A 207 -11.40 11.40 11.50
N GLY A 208 -10.17 11.87 11.37
CA GLY A 208 -9.81 13.29 11.41
C GLY A 208 -9.90 13.99 10.06
N GLU A 209 -10.15 13.26 9.00
CA GLU A 209 -10.24 13.78 7.64
C GLU A 209 -11.58 14.48 7.35
N ALA A 210 -11.62 15.22 6.22
CA ALA A 210 -12.85 15.87 5.77
C ALA A 210 -13.94 14.86 5.39
N GLU A 211 -15.18 15.32 5.25
CA GLU A 211 -16.34 14.51 4.84
C GLU A 211 -16.10 13.75 3.52
N LYS A 212 -15.39 14.39 2.59
CA LYS A 212 -14.83 13.79 1.38
C LYS A 212 -13.55 14.51 0.98
N VAL A 213 -12.60 13.80 0.36
CA VAL A 213 -11.31 14.35 -0.08
C VAL A 213 -10.83 13.63 -1.34
N ILE A 214 -10.06 14.32 -2.18
CA ILE A 214 -9.35 13.71 -3.32
C ILE A 214 -7.87 13.62 -2.96
N ASN A 215 -7.35 12.40 -2.94
CA ASN A 215 -5.93 12.09 -2.82
C ASN A 215 -5.45 11.45 -4.13
N VAL A 216 -4.24 11.80 -4.57
CA VAL A 216 -3.69 11.31 -5.83
C VAL A 216 -2.34 10.65 -5.59
N GLY A 217 -2.20 9.44 -6.11
CA GLY A 217 -0.93 8.75 -6.15
C GLY A 217 -0.29 8.88 -7.53
N VAL A 218 0.94 9.38 -7.59
CA VAL A 218 1.74 9.46 -8.81
C VAL A 218 2.97 8.57 -8.70
N SER A 219 3.31 7.89 -9.80
CA SER A 219 4.43 6.96 -9.86
C SER A 219 5.31 7.23 -11.06
N GLY A 220 6.56 6.80 -10.98
CA GLY A 220 7.51 6.99 -12.07
C GLY A 220 8.88 6.39 -11.78
N PRO A 221 8.99 5.09 -11.41
CA PRO A 221 10.28 4.40 -11.31
C PRO A 221 11.06 4.51 -12.62
N GLY A 222 10.40 4.31 -13.76
CA GLY A 222 11.01 4.43 -15.08
C GLY A 222 11.59 5.82 -15.35
N VAL A 223 10.92 6.89 -14.90
CA VAL A 223 11.45 8.27 -15.06
C VAL A 223 12.75 8.44 -14.28
N VAL A 224 12.80 7.93 -13.04
CA VAL A 224 14.01 7.98 -12.20
C VAL A 224 15.11 7.10 -12.80
N TYR A 225 14.79 5.90 -13.24
CA TYR A 225 15.74 4.99 -13.91
C TYR A 225 16.40 5.66 -15.11
N HIS A 226 15.63 6.24 -16.04
CA HIS A 226 16.18 6.92 -17.20
C HIS A 226 17.01 8.16 -16.83
N ALA A 227 16.59 8.90 -15.79
CA ALA A 227 17.38 10.04 -15.33
C ALA A 227 18.76 9.62 -14.82
N LEU A 228 18.85 8.49 -14.10
CA LEU A 228 20.12 7.97 -13.56
C LEU A 228 21.07 7.46 -14.65
N GLN A 229 20.57 6.97 -15.76
CA GLN A 229 21.42 6.59 -16.90
C GLN A 229 22.30 7.75 -17.40
N SER A 230 21.82 9.00 -17.25
CA SER A 230 22.56 10.19 -17.65
C SER A 230 23.70 10.57 -16.71
N VAL A 231 23.74 10.00 -15.51
CA VAL A 231 24.73 10.25 -14.45
C VAL A 231 25.41 8.96 -13.99
N LYS A 232 25.47 7.96 -14.87
CA LYS A 232 26.13 6.68 -14.60
C LYS A 232 27.60 6.88 -14.26
N GLY A 233 28.01 6.33 -13.10
CA GLY A 233 29.38 6.43 -12.61
C GLY A 233 29.74 7.76 -11.90
N GLU A 234 28.80 8.70 -11.86
CA GLU A 234 28.99 9.94 -11.08
C GLU A 234 28.88 9.67 -9.55
N PRO A 235 29.45 10.57 -8.73
CA PRO A 235 29.33 10.45 -7.26
C PRO A 235 27.89 10.37 -6.77
N LEU A 236 27.66 9.72 -5.59
CA LEU A 236 26.32 9.48 -5.05
C LEU A 236 25.56 10.76 -4.68
N ASP A 237 26.23 11.87 -4.40
CA ASP A 237 25.59 13.18 -4.21
C ASP A 237 24.99 13.73 -5.52
N VAL A 238 25.64 13.51 -6.67
CA VAL A 238 25.11 13.82 -7.99
C VAL A 238 23.89 12.95 -8.30
N VAL A 239 23.97 11.66 -7.97
CA VAL A 239 22.84 10.72 -8.07
C VAL A 239 21.65 11.22 -7.24
N ALA A 240 21.87 11.58 -5.97
CA ALA A 240 20.83 12.08 -5.08
C ALA A 240 20.16 13.37 -5.60
N GLU A 241 20.95 14.32 -6.10
CA GLU A 241 20.41 15.55 -6.71
C GLU A 241 19.60 15.27 -7.98
N THR A 242 20.01 14.29 -8.78
CA THR A 242 19.28 13.89 -9.98
C THR A 242 17.93 13.27 -9.62
N VAL A 243 17.90 12.32 -8.67
CA VAL A 243 16.66 11.74 -8.15
C VAL A 243 15.73 12.82 -7.60
N LYS A 244 16.25 13.73 -6.78
CA LYS A 244 15.46 14.81 -6.18
C LYS A 244 14.81 15.71 -7.23
N LYS A 245 15.54 16.11 -8.28
CA LYS A 245 15.01 16.92 -9.39
C LYS A 245 13.95 16.19 -10.18
N THR A 246 14.15 14.90 -10.44
CA THR A 246 13.19 14.06 -11.14
C THR A 246 11.91 13.89 -10.32
N ALA A 247 12.04 13.58 -9.04
CA ALA A 247 10.92 13.46 -8.10
C ALA A 247 10.10 14.76 -8.00
N PHE A 248 10.76 15.92 -8.03
CA PHE A 248 10.09 17.22 -8.10
C PHE A 248 9.20 17.33 -9.36
N GLN A 249 9.71 16.95 -10.53
CA GLN A 249 8.96 17.03 -11.79
C GLN A 249 7.75 16.07 -11.77
N VAL A 250 7.95 14.82 -11.33
CA VAL A 250 6.88 13.82 -11.23
C VAL A 250 5.78 14.29 -10.27
N THR A 251 6.14 14.82 -9.09
CA THR A 251 5.17 15.33 -8.12
C THR A 251 4.33 16.49 -8.68
N ARG A 252 4.95 17.37 -9.48
CA ARG A 252 4.23 18.50 -10.12
C ARG A 252 3.14 17.99 -11.06
N MET A 253 3.37 16.89 -11.77
CA MET A 253 2.35 16.26 -12.63
C MET A 253 1.21 15.67 -11.80
N GLY A 254 1.52 14.99 -10.70
CA GLY A 254 0.51 14.50 -9.76
C GLY A 254 -0.36 15.62 -9.18
N GLN A 255 0.26 16.74 -8.78
CA GLN A 255 -0.45 17.89 -8.25
C GLN A 255 -1.37 18.55 -9.29
N LEU A 256 -0.95 18.60 -10.55
CA LEU A 256 -1.79 19.14 -11.64
C LEU A 256 -3.09 18.33 -11.76
N VAL A 257 -2.97 17.00 -11.84
CA VAL A 257 -4.12 16.10 -11.93
C VAL A 257 -4.99 16.17 -10.67
N ALA A 258 -4.37 16.22 -9.47
CA ALA A 258 -5.09 16.30 -8.21
C ALA A 258 -5.96 17.56 -8.11
N LYS A 259 -5.42 18.73 -8.46
CA LYS A 259 -6.15 19.99 -8.45
C LYS A 259 -7.30 20.01 -9.45
N GLU A 260 -7.09 19.42 -10.62
CA GLU A 260 -8.14 19.37 -11.65
C GLU A 260 -9.24 18.38 -11.26
N ALA A 261 -8.90 17.21 -10.70
CA ALA A 261 -9.88 16.26 -10.18
C ALA A 261 -10.70 16.88 -9.04
N SER A 262 -10.04 17.55 -8.09
CA SER A 262 -10.69 18.28 -7.00
C SER A 262 -11.69 19.31 -7.51
N ARG A 263 -11.30 20.12 -8.48
CA ARG A 263 -12.15 21.15 -9.10
C ARG A 263 -13.39 20.55 -9.80
N ARG A 264 -13.20 19.49 -10.60
CA ARG A 264 -14.30 18.86 -11.37
C ARG A 264 -15.28 18.10 -10.48
N LEU A 265 -14.78 17.49 -9.39
CA LEU A 265 -15.59 16.72 -8.46
C LEU A 265 -16.16 17.56 -7.31
N ASP A 266 -15.88 18.85 -7.28
CA ASP A 266 -16.25 19.74 -6.17
C ASP A 266 -15.94 19.09 -4.80
N THR A 267 -14.68 18.66 -4.68
CA THR A 267 -14.21 17.91 -3.51
C THR A 267 -12.84 18.44 -3.10
N PRO A 268 -12.61 18.76 -1.82
CA PRO A 268 -11.31 19.26 -1.38
C PRO A 268 -10.14 18.38 -1.83
N PHE A 269 -9.05 19.02 -2.23
CA PHE A 269 -7.78 18.36 -2.48
C PHE A 269 -7.08 18.08 -1.15
N GLY A 270 -6.72 16.83 -0.89
CA GLY A 270 -5.96 16.38 0.26
C GLY A 270 -4.47 16.38 -0.04
N ILE A 271 -3.95 15.26 -0.54
CA ILE A 271 -2.52 15.08 -0.76
C ILE A 271 -2.17 14.52 -2.15
N VAL A 272 -0.92 14.74 -2.53
CA VAL A 272 -0.21 13.95 -3.54
C VAL A 272 0.73 12.99 -2.84
N ASP A 273 0.59 11.73 -3.13
CA ASP A 273 1.53 10.68 -2.76
C ASP A 273 2.48 10.44 -3.93
N LEU A 274 3.75 10.78 -3.77
CA LEU A 274 4.79 10.40 -4.71
C LEU A 274 5.42 9.10 -4.23
N SER A 275 4.96 8.00 -4.74
CA SER A 275 5.55 6.70 -4.47
C SER A 275 6.12 6.10 -5.73
N LEU A 276 7.41 5.76 -5.70
CA LEU A 276 8.01 4.94 -6.75
C LEU A 276 7.47 3.50 -6.58
N ALA A 277 6.26 3.29 -7.07
CA ALA A 277 5.58 2.01 -7.05
C ALA A 277 5.77 1.35 -8.43
N PRO A 278 6.58 0.31 -8.52
CA PRO A 278 6.91 -0.33 -9.79
C PRO A 278 5.70 -1.04 -10.40
N THR A 279 5.87 -1.46 -11.64
CA THR A 279 4.99 -2.42 -12.32
C THR A 279 5.83 -3.58 -12.84
N PRO A 280 5.22 -4.73 -13.21
CA PRO A 280 5.94 -5.83 -13.83
C PRO A 280 6.54 -5.49 -15.21
N THR A 281 6.27 -4.30 -15.72
CA THR A 281 6.78 -3.83 -17.02
C THR A 281 8.28 -3.56 -16.97
N VAL A 282 9.02 -4.07 -17.95
CA VAL A 282 10.45 -3.79 -18.09
C VAL A 282 10.69 -2.29 -18.21
N GLY A 283 11.60 -1.77 -17.41
CA GLY A 283 11.94 -0.34 -17.36
C GLY A 283 11.18 0.45 -16.30
N ASP A 284 10.24 -0.17 -15.55
CA ASP A 284 9.50 0.45 -14.45
C ASP A 284 9.77 -0.28 -13.12
N SER A 285 11.03 -0.39 -12.74
CA SER A 285 11.52 -1.19 -11.60
C SER A 285 12.35 -0.37 -10.63
N VAL A 286 12.03 -0.48 -9.33
CA VAL A 286 12.84 0.11 -8.25
C VAL A 286 14.14 -0.67 -8.07
N ALA A 287 14.13 -2.00 -8.22
CA ALA A 287 15.36 -2.80 -8.18
C ALA A 287 16.36 -2.34 -9.25
N ARG A 288 15.91 -2.05 -10.48
CA ARG A 288 16.77 -1.56 -11.54
C ARG A 288 17.33 -0.16 -11.27
N ILE A 289 16.59 0.69 -10.58
CA ILE A 289 17.12 1.98 -10.08
C ILE A 289 18.30 1.74 -9.14
N LEU A 290 18.18 0.79 -8.21
CA LEU A 290 19.24 0.47 -7.25
C LEU A 290 20.47 -0.14 -7.95
N GLU A 291 20.26 -0.96 -8.98
CA GLU A 291 21.32 -1.53 -9.81
C GLU A 291 22.02 -0.46 -10.64
N GLU A 292 21.29 0.52 -11.18
CA GLU A 292 21.89 1.65 -11.91
C GLU A 292 22.78 2.54 -11.00
N MET A 293 22.58 2.51 -9.67
CA MET A 293 23.47 3.14 -8.69
C MET A 293 24.81 2.39 -8.49
N GLY A 294 25.02 1.29 -9.21
CA GLY A 294 26.27 0.51 -9.21
C GLY A 294 26.21 -0.82 -8.49
N LEU A 295 25.01 -1.31 -8.13
CA LEU A 295 24.82 -2.67 -7.60
C LEU A 295 24.68 -3.66 -8.76
N GLU A 296 25.37 -4.80 -8.68
CA GLU A 296 25.27 -5.83 -9.74
C GLU A 296 23.87 -6.46 -9.76
N VAL A 297 23.34 -6.79 -8.58
CA VAL A 297 22.00 -7.36 -8.37
C VAL A 297 21.38 -6.77 -7.12
N CYS A 298 20.12 -6.39 -7.19
CA CYS A 298 19.35 -5.96 -6.02
C CYS A 298 19.35 -7.06 -4.94
N GLY A 299 19.48 -6.68 -3.68
CA GLY A 299 19.63 -7.61 -2.56
C GLY A 299 21.08 -7.80 -2.09
N THR A 300 22.09 -7.53 -2.94
CA THR A 300 23.50 -7.59 -2.53
C THR A 300 23.83 -6.54 -1.47
N HIS A 301 25.00 -6.68 -0.82
CA HIS A 301 25.47 -5.68 0.15
C HIS A 301 25.56 -4.28 -0.50
N GLY A 302 25.06 -3.26 0.19
CA GLY A 302 24.91 -1.90 -0.34
C GLY A 302 23.45 -1.56 -0.73
N THR A 303 22.59 -2.53 -1.01
CA THR A 303 21.19 -2.29 -1.42
C THR A 303 20.41 -1.44 -0.42
N THR A 304 20.53 -1.71 0.89
CA THR A 304 19.85 -0.92 1.93
C THR A 304 20.34 0.52 1.95
N ALA A 305 21.65 0.77 1.75
CA ALA A 305 22.21 2.12 1.68
C ALA A 305 21.75 2.88 0.42
N ALA A 306 21.75 2.22 -0.74
CA ALA A 306 21.23 2.78 -2.00
C ALA A 306 19.73 3.13 -1.89
N LEU A 307 18.93 2.25 -1.27
CA LEU A 307 17.52 2.49 -1.03
C LEU A 307 17.28 3.65 -0.05
N ALA A 308 18.11 3.79 0.97
CA ALA A 308 18.04 4.94 1.89
C ALA A 308 18.27 6.28 1.16
N LEU A 309 19.28 6.33 0.27
CA LEU A 309 19.53 7.48 -0.59
C LEU A 309 18.34 7.76 -1.50
N LEU A 310 17.84 6.74 -2.20
CA LEU A 310 16.71 6.85 -3.10
C LEU A 310 15.47 7.41 -2.38
N ASN A 311 15.09 6.79 -1.27
CA ASN A 311 13.89 7.15 -0.53
C ASN A 311 13.95 8.59 0.02
N ASP A 312 15.08 9.02 0.56
CA ASP A 312 15.30 10.38 1.07
C ASP A 312 15.26 11.42 -0.06
N ALA A 313 15.93 11.15 -1.18
CA ALA A 313 15.96 12.04 -2.33
C ALA A 313 14.56 12.22 -2.96
N VAL A 314 13.79 11.14 -3.06
CA VAL A 314 12.39 11.17 -3.54
C VAL A 314 11.53 12.05 -2.63
N LYS A 315 11.59 11.85 -1.31
CA LYS A 315 10.84 12.66 -0.34
C LYS A 315 11.22 14.14 -0.41
N LYS A 316 12.51 14.46 -0.50
CA LYS A 316 12.99 15.84 -0.67
C LYS A 316 12.45 16.50 -1.94
N GLY A 317 12.44 15.78 -3.06
CA GLY A 317 11.87 16.26 -4.32
C GLY A 317 10.36 16.53 -4.20
N GLY A 318 9.63 15.62 -3.57
CA GLY A 318 8.20 15.74 -3.33
C GLY A 318 7.83 16.98 -2.54
N VAL A 319 8.40 17.17 -1.35
CA VAL A 319 8.09 18.34 -0.49
C VAL A 319 8.51 19.68 -1.09
N MET A 320 9.49 19.69 -2.00
CA MET A 320 9.85 20.89 -2.75
C MET A 320 8.82 21.23 -3.85
N ALA A 321 8.09 20.24 -4.36
CA ALA A 321 7.13 20.40 -5.44
C ALA A 321 5.73 20.79 -4.95
N SER A 322 5.34 20.32 -3.77
CA SER A 322 3.99 20.53 -3.22
C SER A 322 4.04 20.64 -1.68
N SER A 323 3.23 21.55 -1.15
CA SER A 323 2.97 21.63 0.30
C SER A 323 1.98 20.57 0.79
N SER A 324 1.36 19.83 -0.13
CA SER A 324 0.35 18.81 0.16
C SER A 324 0.88 17.42 -0.20
N VAL A 325 2.11 17.10 0.23
CA VAL A 325 2.67 15.74 0.11
C VAL A 325 2.28 14.94 1.34
N GLY A 326 1.81 13.72 1.13
CA GLY A 326 1.36 12.83 2.20
C GLY A 326 1.40 11.37 1.78
N GLY A 327 0.55 10.57 2.40
CA GLY A 327 0.46 9.13 2.12
C GLY A 327 1.74 8.38 2.51
N LEU A 328 2.16 7.50 1.64
CA LEU A 328 3.34 6.64 1.83
C LEU A 328 4.58 7.14 1.07
N SER A 329 4.53 8.32 0.49
CA SER A 329 5.57 8.90 -0.39
C SER A 329 6.98 8.37 -0.18
N GLY A 330 7.61 7.89 -1.26
CA GLY A 330 8.97 7.33 -1.25
C GLY A 330 9.15 6.15 -2.19
N ALA A 331 10.04 5.22 -1.86
CA ALA A 331 10.31 4.03 -2.67
C ALA A 331 9.61 2.79 -2.12
N PHE A 332 8.83 2.11 -2.96
CA PHE A 332 8.18 0.84 -2.69
C PHE A 332 9.07 -0.32 -3.14
N ILE A 333 8.97 -1.44 -2.46
CA ILE A 333 9.75 -2.65 -2.77
C ILE A 333 8.85 -3.91 -2.84
N PRO A 334 7.71 -3.88 -3.56
CA PRO A 334 6.88 -5.08 -3.73
C PRO A 334 7.63 -6.11 -4.56
N VAL A 335 7.58 -7.38 -4.16
CA VAL A 335 8.34 -8.42 -4.89
C VAL A 335 7.65 -8.77 -6.20
N SER A 336 6.33 -8.98 -6.21
CA SER A 336 5.63 -9.43 -7.41
C SER A 336 5.40 -8.36 -8.48
N GLU A 337 5.40 -7.10 -8.07
CA GLU A 337 5.08 -5.97 -8.93
C GLU A 337 6.34 -5.32 -9.56
N ASP A 338 7.54 -5.89 -9.34
CA ASP A 338 8.82 -5.35 -9.78
C ASP A 338 9.67 -6.44 -10.47
N GLU A 339 9.90 -6.31 -11.78
CA GLU A 339 10.63 -7.33 -12.53
C GLU A 339 12.07 -7.56 -12.03
N GLY A 340 12.72 -6.52 -11.51
CA GLY A 340 14.05 -6.64 -10.93
C GLY A 340 14.03 -7.30 -9.55
N MET A 341 13.00 -7.05 -8.71
CA MET A 341 12.83 -7.76 -7.43
C MET A 341 12.52 -9.24 -7.67
N ILE A 342 11.66 -9.56 -8.65
CA ILE A 342 11.39 -10.94 -9.06
C ILE A 342 12.70 -11.64 -9.49
N ALA A 343 13.49 -10.98 -10.33
CA ALA A 343 14.78 -11.53 -10.79
C ALA A 343 15.76 -11.76 -9.62
N ALA A 344 15.88 -10.80 -8.71
CA ALA A 344 16.74 -10.87 -7.54
C ALA A 344 16.32 -11.98 -6.55
N ALA A 345 15.01 -12.17 -6.34
CA ALA A 345 14.46 -13.23 -5.52
C ALA A 345 14.72 -14.62 -6.14
N ASN A 346 14.51 -14.77 -7.46
CA ASN A 346 14.83 -15.99 -8.18
C ASN A 346 16.32 -16.34 -8.17
N ALA A 347 17.19 -15.31 -8.19
CA ALA A 347 18.64 -15.49 -8.06
C ALA A 347 19.09 -15.82 -6.63
N GLY A 348 18.20 -15.73 -5.64
CA GLY A 348 18.52 -15.94 -4.22
C GLY A 348 19.32 -14.80 -3.57
N THR A 349 19.51 -13.67 -4.25
CA THR A 349 20.19 -12.49 -3.70
C THR A 349 19.25 -11.68 -2.79
N LEU A 350 17.95 -11.75 -3.07
CA LEU A 350 16.89 -11.13 -2.27
C LEU A 350 16.15 -12.22 -1.48
N CYS A 351 16.18 -12.14 -0.16
CA CYS A 351 15.46 -13.01 0.77
C CYS A 351 14.60 -12.18 1.72
N VAL A 352 13.76 -12.81 2.52
CA VAL A 352 12.87 -12.12 3.47
C VAL A 352 13.67 -11.28 4.47
N ASP A 353 14.74 -11.82 5.08
CA ASP A 353 15.60 -11.07 6.01
C ASP A 353 16.23 -9.82 5.36
N LYS A 354 16.60 -9.93 4.08
CA LYS A 354 17.15 -8.78 3.34
C LYS A 354 16.07 -7.73 3.07
N LEU A 355 14.86 -8.17 2.76
CA LEU A 355 13.71 -7.28 2.61
C LEU A 355 13.39 -6.57 3.92
N GLU A 356 13.37 -7.27 5.06
CA GLU A 356 13.19 -6.66 6.39
C GLU A 356 14.24 -5.58 6.66
N ALA A 357 15.53 -5.85 6.37
CA ALA A 357 16.57 -4.82 6.47
C ALA A 357 16.30 -3.61 5.55
N MET A 358 15.78 -3.83 4.34
CA MET A 358 15.43 -2.77 3.40
C MET A 358 14.20 -1.98 3.87
N THR A 359 13.26 -2.62 4.57
CA THR A 359 12.05 -1.94 5.09
C THR A 359 12.36 -0.93 6.19
N CYS A 360 13.52 -1.00 6.82
CA CYS A 360 13.99 0.07 7.72
C CYS A 360 14.07 1.44 7.01
N VAL A 361 14.30 1.47 5.72
CA VAL A 361 14.58 2.68 4.94
C VAL A 361 13.67 2.89 3.72
N CYS A 362 12.80 1.95 3.37
CA CYS A 362 11.78 2.12 2.35
C CYS A 362 10.58 2.94 2.86
N SER A 363 9.58 3.16 2.04
CA SER A 363 8.38 3.91 2.44
C SER A 363 7.22 3.05 2.92
N VAL A 364 7.22 1.75 2.67
CA VAL A 364 6.08 0.87 2.98
C VAL A 364 6.46 -0.26 3.93
N GLY A 365 7.08 -1.32 3.47
CA GLY A 365 7.34 -2.54 4.26
C GLY A 365 7.49 -3.76 3.36
N LEU A 366 7.23 -4.94 3.91
CA LEU A 366 7.15 -6.20 3.18
C LEU A 366 5.88 -6.22 2.33
N ASP A 367 6.03 -6.24 1.02
CA ASP A 367 4.89 -6.10 0.13
C ASP A 367 4.89 -7.16 -0.98
N MET A 368 3.73 -7.79 -1.18
CA MET A 368 3.47 -8.79 -2.20
C MET A 368 4.50 -9.93 -2.21
N ILE A 369 4.69 -10.54 -1.04
CA ILE A 369 5.64 -11.62 -0.85
C ILE A 369 4.90 -12.95 -0.79
N ALA A 370 5.12 -13.81 -1.78
CA ALA A 370 4.61 -15.17 -1.78
C ALA A 370 5.50 -16.07 -0.90
N VAL A 371 4.87 -16.84 -0.03
CA VAL A 371 5.52 -17.83 0.84
C VAL A 371 4.84 -19.19 0.70
N PRO A 372 5.51 -20.31 1.08
CA PRO A 372 4.90 -21.63 0.99
C PRO A 372 3.54 -21.71 1.69
N GLY A 373 2.59 -22.40 1.07
CA GLY A 373 1.24 -22.55 1.62
C GLY A 373 1.19 -23.26 2.98
N ASP A 374 2.18 -24.05 3.34
CA ASP A 374 2.31 -24.74 4.63
C ASP A 374 2.98 -23.89 5.72
N THR A 375 3.42 -22.66 5.41
CA THR A 375 3.99 -21.72 6.41
C THR A 375 3.05 -21.60 7.62
N PRO A 376 3.53 -21.86 8.86
CA PRO A 376 2.69 -21.77 10.06
C PRO A 376 2.16 -20.34 10.30
N ALA A 377 0.96 -20.25 10.87
CA ALA A 377 0.36 -18.96 11.24
C ALA A 377 1.26 -18.17 12.21
N GLU A 378 1.94 -18.86 13.10
CA GLU A 378 2.86 -18.26 14.06
C GLU A 378 4.11 -17.66 13.39
N THR A 379 4.61 -18.28 12.32
CA THR A 379 5.71 -17.74 11.52
C THR A 379 5.26 -16.45 10.81
N ILE A 380 4.06 -16.46 10.23
CA ILE A 380 3.44 -15.24 9.63
C ILE A 380 3.29 -14.14 10.68
N SER A 381 2.81 -14.49 11.89
CA SER A 381 2.69 -13.56 13.01
C SER A 381 4.04 -12.99 13.45
N ALA A 382 5.10 -13.81 13.45
CA ALA A 382 6.43 -13.36 13.81
C ALA A 382 7.00 -12.34 12.79
N ILE A 383 6.83 -12.60 11.50
CA ILE A 383 7.19 -11.66 10.43
C ILE A 383 6.42 -10.32 10.58
N ILE A 384 5.12 -10.38 10.91
CA ILE A 384 4.33 -9.18 11.20
C ILE A 384 4.89 -8.43 12.42
N ALA A 385 5.32 -9.15 13.47
CA ALA A 385 5.89 -8.54 14.66
C ALA A 385 7.22 -7.84 14.36
N ASP A 386 8.09 -8.45 13.55
CA ASP A 386 9.38 -7.88 13.15
C ASP A 386 9.18 -6.61 12.33
N GLU A 387 8.30 -6.63 11.35
CA GLU A 387 7.96 -5.43 10.56
C GLU A 387 7.31 -4.33 11.42
N ALA A 388 6.43 -4.70 12.34
CA ALA A 388 5.85 -3.74 13.26
C ALA A 388 6.91 -3.14 14.20
N ALA A 389 7.91 -3.92 14.63
CA ALA A 389 9.02 -3.43 15.44
C ALA A 389 9.90 -2.44 14.65
N ILE A 390 10.20 -2.75 13.39
CA ILE A 390 10.92 -1.84 12.48
C ILE A 390 10.16 -0.51 12.34
N GLY A 391 8.86 -0.56 12.08
CA GLY A 391 8.02 0.63 11.95
C GLY A 391 7.95 1.44 13.24
N MET A 392 7.72 0.75 14.37
CA MET A 392 7.63 1.37 15.68
C MET A 392 8.92 2.10 16.09
N VAL A 393 10.07 1.45 15.94
CA VAL A 393 11.37 2.02 16.36
C VAL A 393 11.81 3.15 15.45
N ASN A 394 11.60 3.02 14.14
CA ASN A 394 12.00 4.03 13.16
C ASN A 394 10.98 5.17 12.98
N ASN A 395 9.85 5.14 13.70
CA ASN A 395 8.76 6.11 13.56
C ASN A 395 8.31 6.28 12.11
N LYS A 396 8.15 5.18 11.41
CA LYS A 396 7.69 5.13 10.02
C LYS A 396 6.55 4.12 9.85
N THR A 397 5.76 4.28 8.81
CA THR A 397 4.80 3.24 8.43
C THR A 397 5.54 2.01 7.95
N THR A 398 5.14 0.84 8.45
CA THR A 398 5.45 -0.45 7.85
C THR A 398 4.16 -1.20 7.57
N ALA A 399 4.19 -2.02 6.53
CA ALA A 399 3.08 -2.85 6.09
C ALA A 399 3.58 -4.27 5.82
N VAL A 400 2.70 -5.24 6.02
CA VAL A 400 2.95 -6.63 5.66
C VAL A 400 1.81 -7.11 4.78
N ARG A 401 2.14 -7.50 3.54
CA ARG A 401 1.24 -8.13 2.59
C ARG A 401 1.90 -9.44 2.14
N LEU A 402 1.64 -10.50 2.92
CA LEU A 402 2.14 -11.86 2.70
C LEU A 402 1.05 -12.71 2.04
N LEU A 403 1.47 -13.53 1.09
CA LEU A 403 0.63 -14.45 0.35
C LEU A 403 1.08 -15.90 0.60
N PRO A 404 0.57 -16.58 1.64
CA PRO A 404 0.72 -18.02 1.73
C PRO A 404 0.00 -18.65 0.55
N THR A 405 0.73 -19.39 -0.30
CA THR A 405 0.20 -19.90 -1.56
C THR A 405 -0.09 -21.38 -1.45
N PRO A 406 -1.38 -21.78 -1.37
CA PRO A 406 -1.75 -23.17 -1.22
C PRO A 406 -1.09 -24.05 -2.30
N ASP A 407 -0.62 -25.23 -1.89
CA ASP A 407 0.01 -26.25 -2.75
C ASP A 407 1.30 -25.84 -3.46
N LYS A 408 1.81 -24.61 -3.23
CA LYS A 408 3.08 -24.11 -3.79
C LYS A 408 4.22 -24.26 -2.78
N LYS A 409 5.43 -24.42 -3.31
CA LYS A 409 6.69 -24.61 -2.57
C LYS A 409 7.71 -23.58 -3.00
N VAL A 410 8.77 -23.42 -2.22
CA VAL A 410 9.92 -22.57 -2.55
C VAL A 410 10.43 -22.88 -3.97
N GLY A 411 10.54 -21.85 -4.78
CA GLY A 411 10.96 -21.92 -6.19
C GLY A 411 9.82 -22.03 -7.19
N ASP A 412 8.58 -22.28 -6.74
CA ASP A 412 7.41 -22.16 -7.61
C ASP A 412 7.10 -20.67 -7.87
N THR A 413 6.30 -20.42 -8.90
CA THR A 413 5.81 -19.06 -9.22
C THR A 413 4.29 -19.00 -9.05
N VAL A 414 3.81 -17.87 -8.56
CA VAL A 414 2.38 -17.53 -8.46
C VAL A 414 2.06 -16.43 -9.44
N GLU A 415 1.11 -16.68 -10.33
CA GLU A 415 0.65 -15.70 -11.31
C GLU A 415 -0.58 -14.96 -10.76
N MET A 416 -0.45 -13.66 -10.54
CA MET A 416 -1.53 -12.81 -10.02
C MET A 416 -2.17 -11.94 -11.10
N GLY A 417 -1.46 -11.75 -12.20
CA GLY A 417 -1.93 -11.01 -13.37
C GLY A 417 -2.00 -9.48 -13.18
N GLY A 418 -2.15 -8.77 -14.29
CA GLY A 418 -2.28 -7.32 -14.30
C GLY A 418 -1.13 -6.60 -13.62
N LEU A 419 -1.43 -5.60 -12.81
CA LEU A 419 -0.43 -4.83 -12.04
C LEU A 419 0.18 -5.62 -10.88
N LEU A 420 -0.45 -6.69 -10.42
CA LEU A 420 0.06 -7.51 -9.32
C LEU A 420 1.20 -8.44 -9.76
N GLY A 421 1.31 -8.68 -11.07
CA GLY A 421 2.39 -9.43 -11.68
C GLY A 421 2.46 -10.91 -11.29
N SER A 422 3.68 -11.38 -11.04
CA SER A 422 3.96 -12.74 -10.60
C SER A 422 4.99 -12.73 -9.47
N ALA A 423 4.92 -13.69 -8.54
CA ALA A 423 5.86 -13.78 -7.44
C ALA A 423 6.53 -15.15 -7.38
N PRO A 424 7.87 -15.21 -7.19
CA PRO A 424 8.50 -16.44 -6.75
C PRO A 424 8.10 -16.73 -5.29
N VAL A 425 7.82 -17.98 -4.98
CA VAL A 425 7.58 -18.42 -3.60
C VAL A 425 8.89 -18.43 -2.84
N MET A 426 9.03 -17.50 -1.90
CA MET A 426 10.27 -17.26 -1.16
C MET A 426 10.38 -18.15 0.09
N PRO A 427 11.59 -18.61 0.47
CA PRO A 427 11.77 -19.35 1.68
C PRO A 427 11.55 -18.48 2.92
N VAL A 428 11.02 -19.10 3.99
CA VAL A 428 10.96 -18.55 5.34
C VAL A 428 11.70 -19.50 6.29
N HIS A 429 12.14 -19.01 7.46
CA HIS A 429 12.79 -19.84 8.47
C HIS A 429 11.85 -20.94 8.96
N LYS A 430 12.41 -22.12 9.22
CA LYS A 430 11.66 -23.31 9.68
C LYS A 430 11.58 -23.42 11.19
N GLU A 431 12.44 -22.70 11.90
CA GLU A 431 12.49 -22.68 13.35
C GLU A 431 11.22 -22.01 13.89
N SER A 432 10.68 -22.60 14.98
CA SER A 432 9.38 -22.20 15.50
C SER A 432 9.43 -20.90 16.31
N SER A 433 8.55 -19.96 15.96
CA SER A 433 8.27 -18.76 16.77
C SER A 433 7.02 -18.91 17.65
N THR A 434 6.47 -20.11 17.78
CA THR A 434 5.18 -20.38 18.43
C THR A 434 5.14 -19.88 19.87
N GLU A 435 6.18 -20.15 20.69
CA GLU A 435 6.21 -19.69 22.07
C GLU A 435 6.24 -18.18 22.18
N PHE A 436 7.03 -17.51 21.33
CA PHE A 436 7.13 -16.05 21.30
C PHE A 436 5.77 -15.41 20.97
N VAL A 437 5.12 -15.86 19.90
CA VAL A 437 3.82 -15.34 19.45
C VAL A 437 2.73 -15.63 20.48
N ASN A 438 2.74 -16.82 21.09
CA ASN A 438 1.72 -17.22 22.06
C ASN A 438 1.84 -16.51 23.41
N ARG A 439 2.91 -15.78 23.69
CA ARG A 439 2.98 -14.92 24.89
C ARG A 439 1.93 -13.83 24.85
N GLY A 440 1.54 -13.34 23.65
CA GLY A 440 0.52 -12.32 23.49
C GLY A 440 0.86 -11.00 24.19
N GLY A 441 -0.16 -10.27 24.57
CA GLY A 441 -0.02 -9.00 25.29
C GLY A 441 0.52 -7.88 24.40
N ARG A 442 1.49 -7.12 24.89
CA ARG A 442 2.01 -5.93 24.19
C ARG A 442 3.53 -5.86 24.23
N ILE A 443 4.15 -5.53 23.11
CA ILE A 443 5.50 -4.99 23.10
C ILE A 443 5.37 -3.49 23.39
N PRO A 444 5.98 -2.96 24.47
CA PRO A 444 5.84 -1.56 24.85
C PRO A 444 6.38 -0.61 23.81
N ALA A 445 5.86 0.61 23.78
CA ALA A 445 6.39 1.70 22.97
C ALA A 445 7.85 2.00 23.33
N PRO A 446 8.72 2.32 22.34
CA PRO A 446 10.12 2.61 22.59
C PRO A 446 10.27 3.91 23.38
N LEU A 447 11.38 4.03 24.15
CA LEU A 447 11.62 5.17 25.04
C LEU A 447 11.53 6.53 24.32
N HIS A 448 12.03 6.63 23.10
CA HIS A 448 12.01 7.89 22.33
C HIS A 448 10.61 8.34 21.92
N SER A 449 9.58 7.50 22.06
CA SER A 449 8.19 7.89 21.83
C SER A 449 7.57 8.66 23.00
N LEU A 450 8.20 8.64 24.17
CA LEU A 450 7.78 9.38 25.36
C LEU A 450 8.08 10.88 25.25
N LYS A 451 7.76 11.48 24.13
CA LYS A 451 7.82 12.92 23.93
C LYS A 451 6.48 13.52 24.28
N ASN A 452 6.45 14.31 25.33
CA ASN A 452 5.27 15.05 25.73
C ASN A 452 5.15 16.35 24.94
#